data_7d92865654386f9219760e20922efdae
#
_entry.id   7d92865654386f9219760e20922efdae
#
_cell.length_a   1.000
_cell.length_b   1.000
_cell.length_c   1.000
_cell.angle_alpha   90.00
_cell.angle_beta   90.00
_cell.angle_gamma   90.00
#
_symmetry.space_group_name_H-M   'P 1'
#
loop_
_entity.id
_entity.type
_entity.pdbx_description
1 polymer ?
#
loop_
_entity_poly.entity_id
_entity_poly.type
_entity_poly.pdbx_seq_one_letter_code
_entity_poly.pdbx_strand_id
1 'polypeptide(L)'
;TTLMLLPMALAILEGAKDRRVTIPLLLGIAYAANVGGLGTPIGTTPNLVFIEQYKEFSGEEFSFSDWMKHGIPVVFCMVPIIWLWLTRNLKDAAPLQLPKVGTWRQEEVRTLIIFAMTAIAWATRKEPFAGWSEAFGVPGVNDASVAFISVIFLFCLPSGMRKGDKLLDWETAVKIPWGLLLLFGGGIAIASAFKTSGLSEIVAGLLT
;
A
#
# COMPACT_ATOMS: atom_id res chain seq x y z
N THR A 1 5.20 4.65 0.84
CA THR A 1 6.31 3.70 0.60
C THR A 1 7.56 4.43 0.12
N THR A 2 7.51 5.21 -0.98
CA THR A 2 8.68 5.90 -1.55
C THR A 2 9.33 6.86 -0.55
N LEU A 3 8.53 7.65 0.19
CA LEU A 3 9.03 8.57 1.22
C LEU A 3 9.74 7.85 2.37
N MET A 4 9.37 6.61 2.67
CA MET A 4 10.03 5.81 3.72
C MET A 4 11.33 5.17 3.22
N LEU A 5 11.37 4.77 1.95
CA LEU A 5 12.55 4.13 1.36
C LEU A 5 13.62 5.13 0.92
N LEU A 6 13.25 6.37 0.62
CA LEU A 6 14.18 7.40 0.15
C LEU A 6 15.32 7.69 1.14
N PRO A 7 15.10 7.89 2.45
CA PRO A 7 16.19 8.09 3.39
C PRO A 7 17.14 6.88 3.46
N MET A 8 16.61 5.66 3.36
CA MET A 8 17.43 4.44 3.32
C MET A 8 18.29 4.39 2.07
N ALA A 9 17.72 4.75 0.90
CA ALA A 9 18.47 4.82 -0.35
C ALA A 9 19.58 5.87 -0.28
N LEU A 10 19.30 7.04 0.27
CA LEU A 10 20.31 8.09 0.43
C LEU A 10 21.44 7.66 1.36
N ALA A 11 21.14 7.00 2.48
CA ALA A 11 22.16 6.45 3.38
C ALA A 11 23.06 5.39 2.71
N ILE A 12 22.47 4.55 1.85
CA ILE A 12 23.23 3.58 1.03
C ILE A 12 24.13 4.31 0.03
N LEU A 13 23.63 5.38 -0.58
CA LEU A 13 24.36 6.16 -1.59
C LEU A 13 25.49 7.01 -0.98
N GLU A 14 25.39 7.46 0.27
CA GLU A 14 26.49 8.12 0.99
C GLU A 14 27.72 7.22 1.10
N GLY A 15 27.52 5.90 1.26
CA GLY A 15 28.60 4.89 1.27
C GLY A 15 29.02 4.40 -0.10
N ALA A 16 28.35 4.79 -1.18
CA ALA A 16 28.60 4.30 -2.52
C ALA A 16 29.83 4.94 -3.16
N LYS A 17 30.80 4.12 -3.55
CA LYS A 17 32.02 4.56 -4.25
C LYS A 17 31.77 4.94 -5.71
N ASP A 18 30.72 4.39 -6.31
CA ASP A 18 30.38 4.58 -7.71
C ASP A 18 29.04 5.31 -7.86
N ARG A 19 29.10 6.54 -8.36
CA ARG A 19 27.90 7.38 -8.56
C ARG A 19 26.97 6.87 -9.67
N ARG A 20 27.41 5.96 -10.52
CA ARG A 20 26.56 5.36 -11.57
C ARG A 20 25.37 4.59 -11.00
N VAL A 21 25.44 4.13 -9.75
CA VAL A 21 24.34 3.43 -9.07
C VAL A 21 23.24 4.36 -8.54
N THR A 22 23.50 5.66 -8.45
CA THR A 22 22.55 6.63 -7.86
C THR A 22 21.23 6.67 -8.60
N ILE A 23 21.26 6.91 -9.91
CA ILE A 23 20.05 7.02 -10.73
C ILE A 23 19.29 5.69 -10.77
N PRO A 24 19.91 4.55 -11.08
CA PRO A 24 19.23 3.26 -11.06
C PRO A 24 18.61 2.88 -9.71
N LEU A 25 19.27 3.21 -8.59
CA LEU A 25 18.73 2.93 -7.26
C LEU A 25 17.49 3.78 -6.96
N LEU A 26 17.56 5.09 -7.18
CA LEU A 26 16.44 6.00 -6.91
C LEU A 26 15.25 5.74 -7.85
N LEU A 27 15.50 5.56 -9.14
CA LEU A 27 14.46 5.19 -10.10
C LEU A 27 13.90 3.80 -9.82
N GLY A 28 14.75 2.85 -9.42
CA GLY A 28 14.34 1.50 -9.05
C GLY A 28 13.35 1.50 -7.90
N ILE A 29 13.60 2.30 -6.86
CA ILE A 29 12.68 2.47 -5.73
C ILE A 29 11.37 3.10 -6.19
N ALA A 30 11.43 4.16 -6.99
CA ALA A 30 10.23 4.85 -7.47
C ALA A 30 9.36 3.93 -8.34
N TYR A 31 9.96 3.25 -9.31
CA TYR A 31 9.22 2.32 -10.17
C TYR A 31 8.73 1.07 -9.44
N ALA A 32 9.57 0.50 -8.56
CA ALA A 32 9.14 -0.65 -7.76
C ALA A 32 7.98 -0.30 -6.81
N ALA A 33 7.98 0.90 -6.23
CA ALA A 33 6.87 1.37 -5.39
C ALA A 33 5.58 1.56 -6.21
N ASN A 34 5.67 2.17 -7.41
CA ASN A 34 4.51 2.37 -8.28
C ASN A 34 3.96 1.04 -8.82
N VAL A 35 4.82 0.22 -9.40
CA VAL A 35 4.41 -1.08 -9.97
C VAL A 35 3.97 -2.03 -8.87
N GLY A 36 4.70 -2.12 -7.76
CA GLY A 36 4.32 -2.94 -6.60
C GLY A 36 2.98 -2.51 -6.00
N GLY A 37 2.66 -1.23 -6.07
CA GLY A 37 1.37 -0.69 -5.65
C GLY A 37 0.18 -1.21 -6.45
N LEU A 38 0.39 -1.65 -7.70
CA LEU A 38 -0.68 -2.27 -8.50
C LEU A 38 -1.04 -3.68 -8.02
N GLY A 39 -0.17 -4.33 -7.25
CA GLY A 39 -0.36 -5.72 -6.80
C GLY A 39 -1.52 -5.92 -5.83
N THR A 40 -1.93 -4.88 -5.10
CA THR A 40 -3.03 -4.96 -4.15
C THR A 40 -3.96 -3.76 -4.26
N PRO A 41 -5.26 -3.90 -3.92
CA PRO A 41 -6.21 -2.78 -3.95
C PRO A 41 -5.74 -1.56 -3.17
N ILE A 42 -5.12 -1.77 -2.02
CA ILE A 42 -4.66 -0.73 -1.10
C ILE A 42 -3.22 -0.26 -1.38
N GLY A 43 -2.58 -0.81 -2.39
CA GLY A 43 -1.18 -0.49 -2.70
C GLY A 43 -0.97 0.96 -3.13
N THR A 44 -1.94 1.53 -3.82
CA THR A 44 -1.98 2.96 -4.18
C THR A 44 -3.41 3.50 -4.18
N THR A 45 -3.58 4.80 -3.92
CA THR A 45 -4.89 5.45 -3.87
C THR A 45 -5.69 5.35 -5.17
N PRO A 46 -5.11 5.46 -6.38
CA PRO A 46 -5.85 5.29 -7.64
C PRO A 46 -6.56 3.95 -7.76
N ASN A 47 -6.02 2.88 -7.16
CA ASN A 47 -6.66 1.56 -7.20
C ASN A 47 -8.02 1.60 -6.48
N LEU A 48 -8.09 2.25 -5.33
CA LEU A 48 -9.34 2.40 -4.57
C LEU A 48 -10.36 3.24 -5.32
N VAL A 49 -9.92 4.31 -5.99
CA VAL A 49 -10.79 5.13 -6.84
C VAL A 49 -11.35 4.31 -7.99
N PHE A 50 -10.51 3.50 -8.64
CA PHE A 50 -10.95 2.60 -9.70
C PHE A 50 -12.00 1.61 -9.20
N ILE A 51 -11.77 0.97 -8.06
CA ILE A 51 -12.69 -0.02 -7.48
C ILE A 51 -14.05 0.60 -7.18
N GLU A 52 -14.05 1.80 -6.61
CA GLU A 52 -15.30 2.52 -6.31
C GLU A 52 -16.05 2.89 -7.60
N GLN A 53 -15.35 3.42 -8.62
CA GLN A 53 -15.95 3.73 -9.90
C GLN A 53 -16.47 2.48 -10.63
N TYR A 54 -15.71 1.38 -10.56
CA TYR A 54 -16.14 0.11 -11.13
C TYR A 54 -17.45 -0.40 -10.49
N LYS A 55 -17.51 -0.39 -9.15
CA LYS A 55 -18.71 -0.76 -8.39
C LYS A 55 -19.92 0.11 -8.77
N GLU A 56 -19.69 1.40 -8.92
CA GLU A 56 -20.73 2.36 -9.26
C GLU A 56 -21.27 2.15 -10.70
N PHE A 57 -20.37 1.79 -11.62
CA PHE A 57 -20.72 1.58 -13.02
C PHE A 57 -21.30 0.19 -13.31
N SER A 58 -20.69 -0.87 -12.75
CA SER A 58 -21.07 -2.27 -13.01
C SER A 58 -22.14 -2.80 -12.04
N GLY A 59 -22.30 -2.18 -10.86
CA GLY A 59 -23.11 -2.70 -9.77
C GLY A 59 -22.41 -3.84 -8.98
N GLU A 60 -21.22 -4.27 -9.41
CA GLU A 60 -20.47 -5.38 -8.83
C GLU A 60 -19.32 -4.88 -7.97
N GLU A 61 -19.08 -5.56 -6.85
CA GLU A 61 -17.94 -5.28 -6.00
C GLU A 61 -16.69 -5.98 -6.51
N PHE A 62 -15.63 -5.21 -6.80
CA PHE A 62 -14.32 -5.76 -7.12
C PHE A 62 -13.64 -6.22 -5.83
N SER A 63 -13.53 -7.54 -5.63
CA SER A 63 -12.95 -8.08 -4.39
C SER A 63 -11.44 -7.87 -4.32
N PHE A 64 -10.88 -7.93 -3.10
CA PHE A 64 -9.44 -7.88 -2.89
C PHE A 64 -8.71 -8.97 -3.69
N SER A 65 -9.26 -10.19 -3.68
CA SER A 65 -8.71 -11.34 -4.40
C SER A 65 -8.76 -11.15 -5.91
N ASP A 66 -9.86 -10.59 -6.45
CA ASP A 66 -9.99 -10.37 -7.89
C ASP A 66 -8.98 -9.34 -8.38
N TRP A 67 -8.75 -8.29 -7.60
CA TRP A 67 -7.68 -7.34 -7.90
C TRP A 67 -6.33 -8.05 -7.98
N MET A 68 -5.99 -8.85 -6.97
CA MET A 68 -4.71 -9.55 -6.91
C MET A 68 -4.51 -10.53 -8.07
N LYS A 69 -5.54 -11.21 -8.53
CA LYS A 69 -5.50 -12.11 -9.71
C LYS A 69 -4.97 -11.38 -10.95
N HIS A 70 -5.29 -10.10 -11.11
CA HIS A 70 -4.85 -9.27 -12.24
C HIS A 70 -3.58 -8.49 -11.92
N GLY A 71 -3.47 -7.91 -10.74
CA GLY A 71 -2.36 -7.05 -10.34
C GLY A 71 -1.05 -7.79 -10.13
N ILE A 72 -1.07 -8.94 -9.44
CA ILE A 72 0.15 -9.71 -9.14
C ILE A 72 0.89 -10.15 -10.42
N PRO A 73 0.25 -10.73 -11.45
CA PRO A 73 0.95 -11.06 -12.69
C PRO A 73 1.62 -9.86 -13.35
N VAL A 74 0.97 -8.70 -13.34
CA VAL A 74 1.55 -7.46 -13.89
C VAL A 74 2.81 -7.07 -13.10
N VAL A 75 2.74 -7.07 -11.78
CA VAL A 75 3.91 -6.77 -10.92
C VAL A 75 5.03 -7.77 -11.18
N PHE A 76 4.71 -9.05 -11.24
CA PHE A 76 5.68 -10.12 -11.46
C PHE A 76 6.40 -10.01 -12.81
N CYS A 77 5.74 -9.52 -13.84
CA CYS A 77 6.36 -9.26 -15.15
C CYS A 77 7.14 -7.93 -15.17
N MET A 78 6.56 -6.87 -14.63
CA MET A 78 7.13 -5.53 -14.76
C MET A 78 8.37 -5.30 -13.88
N VAL A 79 8.39 -5.84 -12.65
CA VAL A 79 9.53 -5.65 -11.74
C VAL A 79 10.84 -6.19 -12.32
N PRO A 80 10.91 -7.43 -12.86
CA PRO A 80 12.12 -7.93 -13.53
C PRO A 80 12.51 -7.09 -14.75
N ILE A 81 11.57 -6.63 -15.56
CA ILE A 81 11.85 -5.80 -16.73
C ILE A 81 12.51 -4.49 -16.30
N ILE A 82 11.95 -3.82 -15.29
CA ILE A 82 12.50 -2.58 -14.75
C ILE A 82 13.90 -2.82 -14.17
N TRP A 83 14.06 -3.90 -13.40
CA TRP A 83 15.35 -4.26 -12.84
C TRP A 83 16.40 -4.48 -13.92
N LEU A 84 16.12 -5.30 -14.93
CA LEU A 84 17.03 -5.56 -16.03
C LEU A 84 17.37 -4.28 -16.81
N TRP A 85 16.38 -3.43 -17.06
CA TRP A 85 16.57 -2.17 -17.76
C TRP A 85 17.47 -1.21 -16.99
N LEU A 86 17.24 -1.03 -15.70
CA LEU A 86 17.99 -0.10 -14.86
C LEU A 86 19.42 -0.60 -14.59
N THR A 87 19.62 -1.91 -14.50
CA THR A 87 20.93 -2.50 -14.15
C THR A 87 21.80 -2.83 -15.36
N ARG A 88 21.29 -2.72 -16.58
CA ARG A 88 22.00 -3.11 -17.82
C ARG A 88 23.41 -2.52 -17.99
N ASN A 89 23.61 -1.30 -17.48
CA ASN A 89 24.89 -0.57 -17.59
C ASN A 89 25.73 -0.63 -16.30
N LEU A 90 25.36 -1.47 -15.32
CA LEU A 90 26.01 -1.57 -14.01
C LEU A 90 26.91 -2.80 -13.87
N LYS A 91 27.21 -3.53 -14.93
CA LYS A 91 27.99 -4.78 -14.88
C LYS A 91 29.34 -4.64 -14.18
N ASP A 92 30.00 -3.47 -14.34
CA ASP A 92 31.31 -3.17 -13.75
C ASP A 92 31.22 -2.18 -12.58
N ALA A 93 30.03 -1.96 -12.02
CA ALA A 93 29.87 -1.07 -10.88
C ALA A 93 30.44 -1.69 -9.61
N ALA A 94 31.08 -0.88 -8.79
CA ALA A 94 31.57 -1.33 -7.48
C ALA A 94 30.42 -1.81 -6.61
N PRO A 95 30.59 -2.92 -5.86
CA PRO A 95 29.53 -3.44 -4.99
C PRO A 95 29.14 -2.41 -3.92
N LEU A 96 27.85 -2.26 -3.71
CA LEU A 96 27.31 -1.41 -2.65
C LEU A 96 27.62 -2.02 -1.28
N GLN A 97 28.15 -1.23 -0.40
CA GLN A 97 28.33 -1.63 1.00
C GLN A 97 27.00 -1.46 1.74
N LEU A 98 26.24 -2.54 1.86
CA LEU A 98 25.02 -2.51 2.66
C LEU A 98 25.33 -2.53 4.15
N PRO A 99 24.64 -1.75 4.97
CA PRO A 99 24.77 -1.84 6.42
C PRO A 99 24.42 -3.26 6.90
N LYS A 100 25.15 -3.74 7.89
CA LYS A 100 24.87 -5.07 8.46
C LYS A 100 23.47 -5.05 9.10
N VAL A 101 22.60 -5.91 8.62
CA VAL A 101 21.27 -6.10 9.20
C VAL A 101 21.43 -6.86 10.51
N GLY A 102 20.90 -6.32 11.60
CA GLY A 102 20.90 -6.99 12.91
C GLY A 102 19.92 -8.19 12.94
N THR A 103 19.83 -8.83 14.10
CA THR A 103 18.82 -9.86 14.36
C THR A 103 17.43 -9.22 14.46
N TRP A 104 16.42 -9.96 14.02
CA TRP A 104 15.01 -9.54 14.11
C TRP A 104 14.65 -9.19 15.56
N ARG A 105 14.09 -8.00 15.75
CA ARG A 105 13.59 -7.55 17.05
C ARG A 105 12.15 -8.03 17.26
N GLN A 106 11.74 -8.15 18.52
CA GLN A 106 10.41 -8.68 18.84
C GLN A 106 9.28 -7.81 18.28
N GLU A 107 9.46 -6.48 18.29
CA GLU A 107 8.48 -5.57 17.70
C GLU A 107 8.36 -5.74 16.19
N GLU A 108 9.46 -6.00 15.49
CA GLU A 108 9.45 -6.24 14.04
C GLU A 108 8.66 -7.52 13.70
N VAL A 109 8.94 -8.59 14.43
CA VAL A 109 8.23 -9.87 14.24
C VAL A 109 6.74 -9.73 14.55
N ARG A 110 6.37 -9.08 15.65
CA ARG A 110 4.97 -8.87 16.02
C ARG A 110 4.23 -8.02 15.02
N THR A 111 4.84 -6.93 14.56
CA THR A 111 4.27 -6.08 13.51
C THR A 111 4.08 -6.86 12.21
N LEU A 112 5.07 -7.67 11.82
CA LEU A 112 4.98 -8.51 10.63
C LEU A 112 3.86 -9.55 10.73
N ILE A 113 3.68 -10.16 11.91
CA ILE A 113 2.59 -11.12 12.17
C ILE A 113 1.23 -10.42 11.99
N ILE A 114 1.03 -9.24 12.61
CA ILE A 114 -0.22 -8.49 12.46
C ILE A 114 -0.47 -8.13 11.00
N PHE A 115 0.56 -7.65 10.31
CA PHE A 115 0.47 -7.32 8.89
C PHE A 115 0.09 -8.54 8.04
N ALA A 116 0.74 -9.68 8.28
CA ALA A 116 0.42 -10.93 7.57
C ALA A 116 -1.02 -11.40 7.87
N MET A 117 -1.45 -11.34 9.12
CA MET A 117 -2.84 -11.67 9.50
C MET A 117 -3.85 -10.75 8.83
N THR A 118 -3.56 -9.45 8.75
CA THR A 118 -4.41 -8.46 8.06
C THR A 118 -4.50 -8.78 6.57
N ALA A 119 -3.37 -9.05 5.92
CA ALA A 119 -3.33 -9.41 4.50
C ALA A 119 -4.11 -10.70 4.21
N ILE A 120 -3.97 -11.72 5.08
CA ILE A 120 -4.75 -12.97 4.98
C ILE A 120 -6.24 -12.69 5.20
N ALA A 121 -6.59 -11.88 6.19
CA ALA A 121 -7.99 -11.52 6.46
C ALA A 121 -8.63 -10.79 5.27
N TRP A 122 -7.92 -9.90 4.60
CA TRP A 122 -8.40 -9.27 3.37
C TRP A 122 -8.57 -10.27 2.22
N ALA A 123 -7.52 -11.08 1.96
CA ALA A 123 -7.53 -12.05 0.86
C ALA A 123 -8.63 -13.12 1.01
N THR A 124 -8.94 -13.51 2.23
CA THR A 124 -9.92 -14.58 2.52
C THR A 124 -11.28 -14.06 2.98
N ARG A 125 -11.53 -12.75 2.92
CA ARG A 125 -12.79 -12.14 3.39
C ARG A 125 -14.03 -12.65 2.63
N LYS A 126 -13.94 -12.71 1.31
CA LYS A 126 -15.01 -13.16 0.41
C LYS A 126 -14.72 -14.51 -0.25
N GLU A 127 -13.46 -14.88 -0.43
CA GLU A 127 -13.01 -16.09 -1.09
C GLU A 127 -11.90 -16.78 -0.28
N PRO A 128 -11.69 -18.11 -0.40
CA PRO A 128 -12.53 -19.10 -1.07
C PRO A 128 -13.74 -19.52 -0.22
N PHE A 129 -14.72 -20.20 -0.84
CA PHE A 129 -15.88 -20.81 -0.14
C PHE A 129 -16.76 -19.81 0.64
N ALA A 130 -17.16 -18.69 0.01
CA ALA A 130 -17.93 -17.60 0.62
C ALA A 130 -17.15 -16.75 1.67
N GLY A 131 -15.93 -17.13 1.98
CA GLY A 131 -15.05 -16.41 2.88
C GLY A 131 -15.48 -16.41 4.35
N TRP A 132 -14.60 -15.89 5.21
CA TRP A 132 -14.87 -15.84 6.63
C TRP A 132 -16.00 -14.87 7.01
N SER A 133 -16.25 -13.81 6.23
CA SER A 133 -17.30 -12.84 6.53
C SER A 133 -18.70 -13.45 6.52
N GLU A 134 -18.98 -14.35 5.60
CA GLU A 134 -20.22 -15.11 5.57
C GLU A 134 -20.22 -16.25 6.59
N ALA A 135 -19.11 -16.98 6.71
CA ALA A 135 -18.98 -18.08 7.66
C ALA A 135 -19.25 -17.65 9.12
N PHE A 136 -18.86 -16.42 9.49
CA PHE A 136 -19.13 -15.85 10.81
C PHE A 136 -20.43 -15.03 10.88
N GLY A 137 -21.21 -14.96 9.80
CA GLY A 137 -22.47 -14.21 9.76
C GLY A 137 -22.31 -12.70 9.89
N VAL A 138 -21.20 -12.14 9.40
CA VAL A 138 -20.87 -10.71 9.45
C VAL A 138 -20.68 -10.12 8.04
N PRO A 139 -21.68 -10.19 7.16
CA PRO A 139 -21.54 -9.77 5.75
C PRO A 139 -21.27 -8.28 5.59
N GLY A 140 -21.56 -7.45 6.61
CA GLY A 140 -21.32 -6.01 6.59
C GLY A 140 -19.85 -5.60 6.82
N VAL A 141 -18.97 -6.54 7.14
CA VAL A 141 -17.53 -6.27 7.32
C VAL A 141 -16.88 -5.99 5.97
N ASN A 142 -16.23 -4.84 5.86
CA ASN A 142 -15.48 -4.42 4.67
C ASN A 142 -13.97 -4.36 4.96
N ASP A 143 -13.17 -4.02 3.95
CA ASP A 143 -11.70 -3.97 4.08
C ASP A 143 -11.24 -2.88 5.07
N ALA A 144 -11.98 -1.78 5.19
CA ALA A 144 -11.71 -0.76 6.20
C ALA A 144 -11.92 -1.27 7.63
N SER A 145 -12.94 -2.12 7.86
CA SER A 145 -13.17 -2.75 9.16
C SER A 145 -12.00 -3.64 9.58
N VAL A 146 -11.47 -4.44 8.65
CA VAL A 146 -10.30 -5.29 8.90
C VAL A 146 -9.07 -4.45 9.23
N ALA A 147 -8.82 -3.37 8.45
CA ALA A 147 -7.72 -2.45 8.72
C ALA A 147 -7.85 -1.80 10.11
N PHE A 148 -9.05 -1.37 10.48
CA PHE A 148 -9.29 -0.72 11.76
C PHE A 148 -9.05 -1.66 12.95
N ILE A 149 -9.50 -2.91 12.86
CA ILE A 149 -9.22 -3.94 13.86
C ILE A 149 -7.70 -4.16 13.99
N SER A 150 -6.98 -4.21 12.89
CA SER A 150 -5.52 -4.37 12.90
C SER A 150 -4.81 -3.21 13.57
N VAL A 151 -5.28 -1.98 13.36
CA VAL A 151 -4.76 -0.78 14.05
C VAL A 151 -5.00 -0.88 15.56
N ILE A 152 -6.19 -1.33 15.98
CA ILE A 152 -6.48 -1.55 17.40
C ILE A 152 -5.49 -2.56 18.01
N PHE A 153 -5.19 -3.65 17.32
CA PHE A 153 -4.17 -4.61 17.78
C PHE A 153 -2.79 -3.97 17.92
N LEU A 154 -2.38 -3.12 16.99
CA LEU A 154 -1.09 -2.40 17.08
C LEU A 154 -1.02 -1.49 18.31
N PHE A 155 -2.11 -0.82 18.67
CA PHE A 155 -2.20 0.01 19.88
C PHE A 155 -2.29 -0.81 21.18
N CYS A 156 -2.85 -2.01 21.14
CA CYS A 156 -3.04 -2.83 22.34
C CYS A 156 -1.85 -3.72 22.66
N LEU A 157 -1.19 -4.28 21.65
CA LEU A 157 -0.12 -5.25 21.85
C LEU A 157 1.19 -4.60 22.30
N PRO A 158 1.88 -5.21 23.29
CA PRO A 158 3.15 -4.67 23.74
C PRO A 158 4.25 -4.88 22.70
N SER A 159 5.17 -3.91 22.58
CA SER A 159 6.33 -3.99 21.68
C SER A 159 7.28 -5.15 22.09
N GLY A 160 7.41 -5.40 23.37
CA GLY A 160 8.35 -6.39 23.93
C GLY A 160 9.73 -5.82 24.21
N MET A 161 9.97 -4.54 23.93
CA MET A 161 11.26 -3.86 24.19
C MET A 161 11.33 -3.32 25.62
N ARG A 162 10.35 -2.55 26.02
CA ARG A 162 10.23 -2.00 27.38
C ARG A 162 8.87 -2.33 27.97
N LYS A 163 8.81 -2.43 29.27
CA LYS A 163 7.56 -2.66 29.99
C LYS A 163 6.66 -1.43 29.83
N GLY A 164 5.52 -1.60 29.15
CA GLY A 164 4.54 -0.54 28.87
C GLY A 164 4.51 -0.03 27.44
N ASP A 165 5.57 -0.21 26.65
CA ASP A 165 5.61 0.22 25.25
C ASP A 165 4.71 -0.64 24.38
N LYS A 166 3.95 -0.01 23.49
CA LYS A 166 3.07 -0.65 22.51
C LYS A 166 3.73 -0.72 21.14
N LEU A 167 3.21 -1.56 20.24
CA LEU A 167 3.70 -1.63 18.85
C LEU A 167 3.45 -0.33 18.10
N LEU A 168 2.34 0.34 18.39
CA LEU A 168 2.00 1.66 17.88
C LEU A 168 1.58 2.55 19.06
N ASP A 169 2.17 3.73 19.16
CA ASP A 169 1.76 4.79 20.06
C ASP A 169 1.10 5.95 19.30
N TRP A 170 0.43 6.83 20.03
CA TRP A 170 -0.28 7.97 19.45
C TRP A 170 0.67 8.98 18.79
N GLU A 171 1.84 9.20 19.39
CA GLU A 171 2.84 10.13 18.86
C GLU A 171 3.34 9.71 17.48
N THR A 172 3.45 8.41 17.23
CA THR A 172 3.81 7.84 15.94
C THR A 172 2.62 7.85 14.98
N ALA A 173 1.44 7.50 15.47
CA ALA A 173 0.23 7.44 14.64
C ALA A 173 -0.15 8.80 14.04
N VAL A 174 0.04 9.91 14.77
CA VAL A 174 -0.27 11.26 14.25
C VAL A 174 0.70 11.75 13.18
N LYS A 175 1.85 11.08 12.98
CA LYS A 175 2.83 11.44 11.93
C LYS A 175 2.45 10.99 10.53
N ILE A 176 1.31 10.29 10.37
CA ILE A 176 0.79 9.96 9.02
C ILE A 176 0.49 11.25 8.24
N PRO A 177 0.60 11.22 6.92
CA PRO A 177 0.40 12.41 6.09
C PRO A 177 -1.10 12.76 5.97
N TRP A 178 -1.71 13.29 7.01
CA TRP A 178 -3.12 13.66 7.09
C TRP A 178 -3.57 14.53 5.93
N GLY A 179 -2.71 15.46 5.47
CA GLY A 179 -3.01 16.33 4.33
C GLY A 179 -3.32 15.55 3.06
N LEU A 180 -2.61 14.45 2.79
CA LEU A 180 -2.90 13.58 1.64
C LEU A 180 -4.22 12.84 1.82
N LEU A 181 -4.50 12.32 3.01
CA LEU A 181 -5.75 11.62 3.29
C LEU A 181 -6.97 12.55 3.13
N LEU A 182 -6.87 13.77 3.66
CA LEU A 182 -7.92 14.78 3.52
C LEU A 182 -8.10 15.25 2.08
N LEU A 183 -7.00 15.41 1.32
CA LEU A 183 -7.06 15.78 -0.09
C LEU A 183 -7.81 14.73 -0.91
N PHE A 184 -7.43 13.46 -0.77
CA PHE A 184 -8.08 12.37 -1.52
C PHE A 184 -9.52 12.12 -1.04
N GLY A 185 -9.75 12.04 0.27
CA GLY A 185 -11.08 11.84 0.83
C GLY A 185 -12.03 13.00 0.48
N GLY A 186 -11.55 14.23 0.58
CA GLY A 186 -12.29 15.41 0.18
C GLY A 186 -12.59 15.45 -1.32
N GLY A 187 -11.62 15.09 -2.16
CA GLY A 187 -11.82 14.99 -3.61
C GLY A 187 -12.89 13.97 -3.99
N ILE A 188 -12.86 12.78 -3.39
CA ILE A 188 -13.87 11.73 -3.61
C ILE A 188 -15.25 12.22 -3.13
N ALA A 189 -15.33 12.83 -1.94
CA ALA A 189 -16.58 13.35 -1.40
C ALA A 189 -17.19 14.45 -2.28
N ILE A 190 -16.36 15.38 -2.79
CA ILE A 190 -16.80 16.42 -3.73
C ILE A 190 -17.29 15.79 -5.04
N ALA A 191 -16.54 14.85 -5.63
CA ALA A 191 -16.95 14.16 -6.85
C ALA A 191 -18.30 13.44 -6.67
N SER A 192 -18.47 12.74 -5.55
CA SER A 192 -19.73 12.08 -5.21
C SER A 192 -20.88 13.09 -5.04
N ALA A 193 -20.64 14.22 -4.35
CA ALA A 193 -21.63 15.28 -4.19
C ALA A 193 -22.07 15.90 -5.52
N PHE A 194 -21.14 16.14 -6.44
CA PHE A 194 -21.45 16.62 -7.79
C PHE A 194 -22.38 15.66 -8.55
N LYS A 195 -22.11 14.38 -8.44
CA LYS A 195 -22.91 13.35 -9.10
C LYS A 195 -24.29 13.23 -8.48
N THR A 196 -24.39 13.11 -7.16
CA THR A 196 -25.67 12.92 -6.45
C THR A 196 -26.57 14.16 -6.51
N SER A 197 -26.00 15.37 -6.64
CA SER A 197 -26.76 16.60 -6.82
C SER A 197 -27.21 16.88 -8.27
N GLY A 198 -26.79 16.06 -9.24
CA GLY A 198 -27.06 16.31 -10.65
C GLY A 198 -26.28 17.50 -11.25
N LEU A 199 -25.36 18.07 -10.48
CA LEU A 199 -24.60 19.25 -10.93
C LEU A 199 -23.69 18.90 -12.12
N SER A 200 -23.18 17.69 -12.18
CA SER A 200 -22.38 17.19 -13.31
C SER A 200 -23.17 17.25 -14.64
N GLU A 201 -24.45 16.88 -14.62
CA GLU A 201 -25.34 16.91 -15.80
C GLU A 201 -25.67 18.32 -16.21
N ILE A 202 -25.92 19.22 -15.24
CA ILE A 202 -26.17 20.65 -15.50
C ILE A 202 -24.97 21.30 -16.16
N VAL A 203 -23.75 21.07 -15.64
CA VAL A 203 -22.52 21.63 -16.21
C VAL A 203 -22.25 21.06 -17.59
N ALA A 204 -22.44 19.75 -17.80
CA ALA A 204 -22.29 19.15 -19.11
C ALA A 204 -23.27 19.73 -20.14
N GLY A 205 -24.52 19.94 -19.76
CA GLY A 205 -25.56 20.56 -20.61
C GLY A 205 -25.31 22.06 -20.93
N LEU A 206 -24.50 22.76 -20.14
CA LEU A 206 -24.08 24.13 -20.42
C LEU A 206 -22.90 24.21 -21.41
N LEU A 207 -22.20 23.11 -21.64
CA LEU A 207 -21.03 23.02 -22.53
C LEU A 207 -21.35 22.44 -23.89
N THR A 208 -22.55 21.92 -24.07
CA THR A 208 -23.11 21.38 -25.33
C THR A 208 -24.11 22.35 -25.95
#